data_0d83a5d3cb3388f61cc10bf10921d959
#
_entry.id   0d83a5d3cb3388f61cc10bf10921d959
#
_cell.length_a   1.000
_cell.length_b   1.000
_cell.length_c   1.000
_cell.angle_alpha   90.00
_cell.angle_beta   90.00
_cell.angle_gamma   90.00
#
_symmetry.space_group_name_H-M   'P 1'
#
loop_
_entity.id
_entity.type
_entity.pdbx_description
1 polymer ?
#
loop_
_entity_poly.entity_id
_entity_poly.type
_entity_poly.pdbx_seq_one_letter_code
_entity_poly.pdbx_strand_id
1 'polypeptide(L)'
;MNTIWLLLASNVLMTVAWYWHLKSPASVPLLGFILISWLIALPEYGLAVPANRMGHVSLGGSFSAAQLKIIQEALALVVFLIFLLVVLKEALRWQEYVGMALIMTGLGVALSGRTRYAAASVKPAITEVQP
;
A
#
# COMPACT_ATOMS: atom_id res chain seq x y z
N MET A 1 -3.57 -13.16 -7.19
CA MET A 1 -2.79 -12.23 -8.06
C MET A 1 -3.48 -10.88 -8.25
N ASN A 2 -4.79 -10.81 -8.36
CA ASN A 2 -5.51 -9.55 -8.59
C ASN A 2 -5.34 -8.51 -7.47
N THR A 3 -5.29 -8.94 -6.20
CA THR A 3 -5.10 -8.05 -5.04
C THR A 3 -3.86 -7.17 -5.16
N ILE A 4 -2.71 -7.74 -5.50
CA ILE A 4 -1.43 -6.99 -5.59
C ILE A 4 -1.48 -5.95 -6.71
N TRP A 5 -2.03 -6.30 -7.88
CA TRP A 5 -2.17 -5.36 -9.00
C TRP A 5 -3.14 -4.22 -8.70
N LEU A 6 -4.25 -4.52 -8.02
CA LEU A 6 -5.19 -3.49 -7.58
C LEU A 6 -4.56 -2.55 -6.53
N LEU A 7 -3.81 -3.11 -5.57
CA LEU A 7 -3.07 -2.31 -4.59
C LEU A 7 -1.98 -1.45 -5.26
N LEU A 8 -1.29 -1.98 -6.26
CA LEU A 8 -0.30 -1.21 -7.00
C LEU A 8 -0.95 -0.03 -7.75
N ALA A 9 -2.03 -0.29 -8.48
CA ALA A 9 -2.77 0.77 -9.19
C ALA A 9 -3.34 1.82 -8.23
N SER A 10 -3.91 1.40 -7.09
CA SER A 10 -4.36 2.28 -6.02
C SER A 10 -3.22 3.17 -5.50
N ASN A 11 -2.04 2.60 -5.22
CA ASN A 11 -0.90 3.37 -4.74
C ASN A 11 -0.37 4.38 -5.76
N VAL A 12 -0.45 4.08 -7.06
CA VAL A 12 -0.12 5.06 -8.11
C VAL A 12 -1.07 6.25 -8.06
N LEU A 13 -2.38 6.01 -7.99
CA LEU A 13 -3.38 7.08 -7.87
C LEU A 13 -3.21 7.88 -6.58
N MET A 14 -2.98 7.19 -5.45
CA MET A 14 -2.73 7.83 -4.16
C MET A 14 -1.49 8.74 -4.24
N THR A 15 -0.39 8.26 -4.80
CA THR A 15 0.84 9.05 -4.95
C THR A 15 0.59 10.30 -5.80
N VAL A 16 -0.14 10.17 -6.91
CA VAL A 16 -0.53 11.31 -7.73
C VAL A 16 -1.41 12.27 -6.92
N ALA A 17 -2.47 11.80 -6.26
CA ALA A 17 -3.38 12.63 -5.48
C ALA A 17 -2.65 13.48 -4.42
N TRP A 18 -1.62 12.90 -3.78
CA TRP A 18 -0.93 13.53 -2.65
C TRP A 18 0.23 14.44 -3.05
N TYR A 19 0.88 14.20 -4.20
CA TYR A 19 2.16 14.84 -4.50
C TYR A 19 2.20 15.63 -5.81
N TRP A 20 1.19 15.49 -6.73
CA TRP A 20 1.21 16.18 -8.00
C TRP A 20 1.23 17.71 -7.84
N HIS A 21 0.59 18.23 -6.79
CA HIS A 21 0.50 19.67 -6.54
C HIS A 21 1.86 20.31 -6.22
N LEU A 22 2.85 19.53 -5.77
CA LEU A 22 4.20 20.05 -5.50
C LEU A 22 4.89 20.57 -6.75
N LYS A 23 4.45 20.13 -7.93
CA LYS A 23 4.96 20.59 -9.22
C LYS A 23 4.08 21.62 -9.91
N SER A 24 2.96 21.96 -9.31
CA SER A 24 1.97 22.88 -9.88
C SER A 24 2.29 24.33 -9.54
N PRO A 25 1.90 25.31 -10.40
CA PRO A 25 2.13 26.73 -10.13
C PRO A 25 1.46 27.19 -8.84
N ALA A 26 2.13 28.06 -8.10
CA ALA A 26 1.60 28.66 -6.86
C ALA A 26 0.33 29.53 -7.06
N SER A 27 -0.07 29.78 -8.30
CA SER A 27 -1.27 30.56 -8.66
C SER A 27 -2.59 29.84 -8.40
N VAL A 28 -2.58 28.51 -8.23
CA VAL A 28 -3.78 27.73 -7.93
C VAL A 28 -4.08 27.83 -6.43
N PRO A 29 -5.31 28.21 -6.03
CA PRO A 29 -5.65 28.31 -4.62
C PRO A 29 -5.64 26.93 -3.94
N LEU A 30 -5.24 26.89 -2.67
CA LEU A 30 -5.12 25.67 -1.88
C LEU A 30 -6.39 24.80 -1.94
N LEU A 31 -7.56 25.42 -1.90
CA LEU A 31 -8.85 24.69 -2.00
C LEU A 31 -8.99 23.96 -3.33
N GLY A 32 -8.48 24.53 -4.43
CA GLY A 32 -8.45 23.87 -5.74
C GLY A 32 -7.62 22.60 -5.73
N PHE A 33 -6.43 22.64 -5.10
CA PHE A 33 -5.59 21.46 -4.94
C PHE A 33 -6.28 20.38 -4.10
N ILE A 34 -6.92 20.76 -2.99
CA ILE A 34 -7.65 19.82 -2.12
C ILE A 34 -8.76 19.13 -2.90
N LEU A 35 -9.59 19.88 -3.65
CA LEU A 35 -10.69 19.32 -4.41
C LEU A 35 -10.23 18.38 -5.53
N ILE A 36 -9.18 18.75 -6.27
CA ILE A 36 -8.63 17.90 -7.33
C ILE A 36 -8.03 16.63 -6.73
N SER A 37 -7.25 16.74 -5.66
CA SER A 37 -6.68 15.59 -4.97
C SER A 37 -7.76 14.65 -4.43
N TRP A 38 -8.85 15.20 -3.89
CA TRP A 38 -9.99 14.41 -3.44
C TRP A 38 -10.68 13.67 -4.60
N LEU A 39 -10.86 14.31 -5.75
CA LEU A 39 -11.41 13.67 -6.95
C LEU A 39 -10.53 12.52 -7.45
N ILE A 40 -9.20 12.65 -7.38
CA ILE A 40 -8.27 11.58 -7.73
C ILE A 40 -8.31 10.45 -6.69
N ALA A 41 -8.56 10.75 -5.42
CA ALA A 41 -8.68 9.75 -4.37
C ALA A 41 -9.95 8.88 -4.49
N LEU A 42 -11.02 9.33 -5.16
CA LEU A 42 -12.23 8.52 -5.36
C LEU A 42 -11.97 7.22 -6.13
N PRO A 43 -11.38 7.23 -7.33
CA PRO A 43 -11.03 6.00 -8.03
C PRO A 43 -9.96 5.17 -7.30
N GLU A 44 -9.06 5.82 -6.56
CA GLU A 44 -8.11 5.12 -5.68
C GLU A 44 -8.84 4.24 -4.67
N TYR A 45 -9.81 4.80 -3.95
CA TYR A 45 -10.65 4.05 -3.01
C TYR A 45 -11.42 2.91 -3.68
N GLY A 46 -11.91 3.15 -4.92
CA GLY A 46 -12.55 2.14 -5.75
C GLY A 46 -11.66 0.94 -6.07
N LEU A 47 -10.35 1.09 -6.02
CA LEU A 47 -9.36 0.02 -6.21
C LEU A 47 -8.89 -0.57 -4.87
N ALA A 48 -8.59 0.27 -3.89
CA ALA A 48 -8.04 -0.13 -2.60
C ALA A 48 -9.02 -1.00 -1.79
N VAL A 49 -10.29 -0.60 -1.72
CA VAL A 49 -11.29 -1.32 -0.92
C VAL A 49 -11.55 -2.72 -1.47
N PRO A 50 -11.84 -2.95 -2.76
CA PRO A 50 -11.96 -4.29 -3.31
C PRO A 50 -10.67 -5.12 -3.16
N ALA A 51 -9.49 -4.52 -3.38
CA ALA A 51 -8.22 -5.19 -3.22
C ALA A 51 -8.03 -5.74 -1.79
N ASN A 52 -8.29 -4.91 -0.79
CA ASN A 52 -8.20 -5.32 0.62
C ASN A 52 -9.24 -6.39 0.97
N ARG A 53 -10.47 -6.28 0.48
CA ARG A 53 -11.51 -7.29 0.71
C ARG A 53 -11.17 -8.63 0.08
N MET A 54 -10.73 -8.64 -1.18
CA MET A 54 -10.34 -9.87 -1.89
C MET A 54 -9.06 -10.49 -1.32
N GLY A 55 -8.18 -9.67 -0.76
CA GLY A 55 -6.91 -10.12 -0.17
C GLY A 55 -7.05 -10.69 1.24
N HIS A 56 -8.11 -10.33 1.98
CA HIS A 56 -8.23 -10.65 3.41
C HIS A 56 -8.71 -12.09 3.66
N VAL A 57 -8.10 -12.77 4.64
CA VAL A 57 -8.38 -14.18 4.98
C VAL A 57 -9.84 -14.44 5.36
N SER A 58 -10.53 -13.50 6.01
CA SER A 58 -11.95 -13.66 6.37
C SER A 58 -12.90 -13.69 5.16
N LEU A 59 -12.43 -13.29 3.99
CA LEU A 59 -13.19 -13.23 2.74
C LEU A 59 -12.62 -14.15 1.66
N GLY A 60 -11.84 -15.17 2.07
CA GLY A 60 -11.25 -16.15 1.18
C GLY A 60 -9.89 -15.75 0.58
N GLY A 61 -9.32 -14.63 0.98
CA GLY A 61 -7.99 -14.20 0.58
C GLY A 61 -6.87 -14.91 1.36
N SER A 62 -5.63 -14.51 1.08
CA SER A 62 -4.43 -15.16 1.64
C SER A 62 -3.69 -14.31 2.67
N PHE A 63 -4.15 -13.11 2.98
CA PHE A 63 -3.43 -12.13 3.79
C PHE A 63 -4.23 -11.72 5.03
N SER A 64 -3.53 -11.51 6.15
CA SER A 64 -4.11 -10.81 7.29
C SER A 64 -4.18 -9.29 7.01
N ALA A 65 -4.96 -8.56 7.81
CA ALA A 65 -5.02 -7.10 7.71
C ALA A 65 -3.64 -6.44 7.87
N ALA A 66 -2.82 -6.95 8.79
CA ALA A 66 -1.45 -6.48 9.00
C ALA A 66 -0.58 -6.72 7.76
N GLN A 67 -0.67 -7.89 7.14
CA GLN A 67 0.07 -8.20 5.92
C GLN A 67 -0.36 -7.34 4.74
N LEU A 68 -1.66 -7.10 4.56
CA LEU A 68 -2.16 -6.18 3.54
C LEU A 68 -1.61 -4.76 3.74
N LYS A 69 -1.58 -4.27 4.98
CA LYS A 69 -1.00 -2.97 5.29
C LYS A 69 0.49 -2.91 4.97
N ILE A 70 1.26 -3.92 5.35
CA ILE A 70 2.70 -4.00 5.06
C ILE A 70 2.96 -4.02 3.55
N ILE A 71 2.16 -4.77 2.79
CA ILE A 71 2.25 -4.82 1.32
C ILE A 71 1.95 -3.44 0.72
N GLN A 72 0.91 -2.76 1.21
CA GLN A 72 0.58 -1.40 0.76
C GLN A 72 1.72 -0.41 1.03
N GLU A 73 2.36 -0.45 2.21
CA GLU A 73 3.48 0.43 2.53
C GLU A 73 4.70 0.16 1.62
N ALA A 74 4.99 -1.11 1.35
CA ALA A 74 6.07 -1.47 0.43
C ALA A 74 5.80 -0.95 -0.99
N LEU A 75 4.57 -1.14 -1.49
CA LEU A 75 4.17 -0.64 -2.81
C LEU A 75 4.16 0.90 -2.85
N ALA A 76 3.65 1.55 -1.81
CA ALA A 76 3.63 3.01 -1.70
C ALA A 76 5.04 3.59 -1.76
N LEU A 77 6.00 3.00 -1.04
CA LEU A 77 7.38 3.47 -1.03
C LEU A 77 8.04 3.34 -2.40
N VAL A 78 7.84 2.19 -3.08
CA VAL A 78 8.39 1.96 -4.42
C VAL A 78 7.78 2.93 -5.45
N VAL A 79 6.45 3.06 -5.45
CA VAL A 79 5.74 3.97 -6.36
C VAL A 79 6.14 5.42 -6.12
N PHE A 80 6.23 5.82 -4.84
CA PHE A 80 6.65 7.17 -4.47
C PHE A 80 8.08 7.47 -4.92
N LEU A 81 9.01 6.52 -4.74
CA LEU A 81 10.40 6.69 -5.19
C LEU A 81 10.48 6.90 -6.70
N ILE A 82 9.74 6.10 -7.48
CA ILE A 82 9.67 6.27 -8.93
C ILE A 82 9.07 7.64 -9.29
N PHE A 83 7.98 8.03 -8.64
CA PHE A 83 7.33 9.32 -8.85
C PHE A 83 8.27 10.49 -8.52
N LEU A 84 8.99 10.42 -7.42
CA LEU A 84 9.95 11.43 -6.99
C LEU A 84 11.05 11.63 -8.06
N LEU A 85 11.64 10.53 -8.53
CA LEU A 85 12.74 10.59 -9.49
C LEU A 85 12.29 10.99 -10.90
N VAL A 86 11.13 10.49 -11.35
CA VAL A 86 10.66 10.68 -12.74
C VAL A 86 9.82 11.94 -12.89
N VAL A 87 8.89 12.18 -11.95
CA VAL A 87 7.91 13.29 -12.03
C VAL A 87 8.44 14.52 -11.34
N LEU A 88 8.81 14.42 -10.06
CA LEU A 88 9.33 15.57 -9.31
C LEU A 88 10.76 15.95 -9.74
N LYS A 89 11.53 14.97 -10.22
CA LYS A 89 12.95 15.14 -10.61
C LYS A 89 13.81 15.66 -9.46
N GLU A 90 13.46 15.23 -8.24
CA GLU A 90 14.24 15.56 -7.05
C GLU A 90 15.37 14.55 -6.84
N ALA A 91 16.55 15.06 -6.51
CA ALA A 91 17.69 14.24 -6.16
C ALA A 91 17.64 13.89 -4.67
N LEU A 92 17.61 12.59 -4.38
CA LEU A 92 17.67 12.10 -3.02
C LEU A 92 19.09 12.19 -2.47
N ARG A 93 19.21 12.48 -1.17
CA ARG A 93 20.46 12.35 -0.43
C ARG A 93 20.71 10.88 -0.10
N TRP A 94 21.97 10.52 0.08
CA TRP A 94 22.35 9.14 0.40
C TRP A 94 21.66 8.61 1.68
N GLN A 95 21.43 9.49 2.68
CA GLN A 95 20.72 9.12 3.91
C GLN A 95 19.26 8.71 3.66
N GLU A 96 18.60 9.34 2.68
CA GLU A 96 17.22 9.02 2.29
C GLU A 96 17.14 7.65 1.62
N TYR A 97 18.11 7.32 0.76
CA TYR A 97 18.23 5.98 0.18
C TYR A 97 18.45 4.92 1.27
N VAL A 98 19.34 5.18 2.22
CA VAL A 98 19.58 4.27 3.35
C VAL A 98 18.33 4.10 4.20
N GLY A 99 17.63 5.20 4.53
CA GLY A 99 16.38 5.17 5.28
C GLY A 99 15.30 4.33 4.57
N MET A 100 15.10 4.53 3.27
CA MET A 100 14.16 3.74 2.47
C MET A 100 14.55 2.26 2.43
N ALA A 101 15.84 1.95 2.27
CA ALA A 101 16.33 0.57 2.28
C ALA A 101 16.08 -0.12 3.62
N LEU A 102 16.26 0.59 4.75
CA LEU A 102 15.96 0.07 6.08
C LEU A 102 14.47 -0.19 6.27
N ILE A 103 13.59 0.71 5.82
CA ILE A 103 12.14 0.52 5.85
C ILE A 103 11.76 -0.72 5.03
N MET A 104 12.24 -0.83 3.79
CA MET A 104 11.96 -1.99 2.92
C MET A 104 12.46 -3.29 3.53
N THR A 105 13.63 -3.29 4.17
CA THR A 105 14.15 -4.46 4.88
C THR A 105 13.24 -4.84 6.05
N GLY A 106 12.80 -3.87 6.85
CA GLY A 106 11.86 -4.08 7.95
C GLY A 106 10.52 -4.68 7.49
N LEU A 107 9.96 -4.16 6.38
CA LEU A 107 8.75 -4.70 5.75
C LEU A 107 8.97 -6.14 5.26
N GLY A 108 10.12 -6.44 4.66
CA GLY A 108 10.50 -7.79 4.23
C GLY A 108 10.57 -8.78 5.42
N VAL A 109 11.19 -8.38 6.52
CA VAL A 109 11.25 -9.17 7.76
C VAL A 109 9.83 -9.43 8.30
N ALA A 110 8.98 -8.42 8.33
CA ALA A 110 7.59 -8.56 8.80
C ALA A 110 6.77 -9.52 7.93
N LEU A 111 7.00 -9.54 6.61
CA LEU A 111 6.35 -10.49 5.69
C LEU A 111 6.92 -11.91 5.78
N SER A 112 8.18 -12.08 6.17
CA SER A 112 8.80 -13.42 6.30
C SER A 112 8.21 -14.26 7.42
N GLY A 113 7.60 -13.65 8.44
CA GLY A 113 6.85 -14.34 9.49
C GLY A 113 5.52 -15.00 9.04
N ARG A 114 5.19 -14.92 7.78
CA ARG A 114 3.93 -15.35 7.14
C ARG A 114 3.59 -16.83 7.35
N THR A 115 4.57 -17.71 7.38
CA THR A 115 4.38 -19.16 7.51
C THR A 115 3.87 -19.61 8.88
N ARG A 116 4.13 -18.84 9.94
CA ARG A 116 3.70 -19.20 11.30
C ARG A 116 2.24 -18.88 11.60
N TYR A 117 1.70 -17.80 11.03
CA TYR A 117 0.31 -17.38 11.27
C TYR A 117 -0.69 -18.23 10.48
N ALA A 118 -0.41 -18.57 9.23
CA ALA A 118 -1.25 -19.44 8.41
C ALA A 118 -1.37 -20.83 9.00
N ALA A 119 -0.27 -21.37 9.57
CA ALA A 119 -0.26 -22.69 10.23
C ALA A 119 -1.00 -22.68 11.59
N ALA A 120 -1.02 -21.55 12.30
CA ALA A 120 -1.70 -21.45 13.59
C ALA A 120 -3.21 -21.23 13.46
N SER A 121 -3.68 -20.58 12.41
CA SER A 121 -5.12 -20.33 12.17
C SER A 121 -5.85 -21.46 11.45
N VAL A 122 -5.11 -22.46 10.94
CA VAL A 122 -5.66 -23.69 10.33
C VAL A 122 -5.78 -24.84 11.34
N LYS A 123 -5.41 -24.64 12.60
CA LYS A 123 -5.66 -25.70 13.62
C LYS A 123 -7.16 -25.74 13.91
N PRO A 124 -7.87 -26.79 13.43
CA PRO A 124 -9.33 -26.77 13.39
C PRO A 124 -9.93 -26.96 14.77
N ALA A 125 -11.06 -26.34 15.00
CA ALA A 125 -12.09 -26.71 15.95
C ALA A 125 -12.72 -28.10 15.63
N ILE A 126 -11.90 -29.13 15.42
CA ILE A 126 -12.35 -30.51 15.12
C ILE A 126 -12.23 -31.40 16.35
N THR A 127 -12.03 -30.86 17.55
CA THR A 127 -11.85 -31.70 18.75
C THR A 127 -12.99 -31.51 19.77
N GLU A 128 -14.10 -30.93 19.40
CA GLU A 128 -15.28 -30.83 20.29
C GLU A 128 -16.58 -31.31 19.64
N VAL A 129 -16.56 -32.50 19.06
CA VAL A 129 -17.77 -33.30 18.88
C VAL A 129 -17.39 -34.73 19.16
N GLN A 130 -17.41 -35.08 20.43
CA GLN A 130 -17.59 -36.49 20.84
C GLN A 130 -18.70 -36.56 21.87
N PRO A 131 -19.59 -37.57 21.72
CA PRO A 131 -20.87 -37.69 22.34
C PRO A 131 -20.80 -37.93 23.83
#